data_d3de3f461c30f92a2a7c5389618bd9f2
#
_entry.id   d3de3f461c30f92a2a7c5389618bd9f2
#
_cell.length_a   1.000
_cell.length_b   1.000
_cell.length_c   1.000
_cell.angle_alpha   90.00
_cell.angle_beta   90.00
_cell.angle_gamma   90.00
#
_symmetry.space_group_name_H-M   'P 1'
#
loop_
_entity.id
_entity.type
_entity.pdbx_description
1 polymer ?
#
loop_
_entity_poly.entity_id
_entity_poly.type
_entity_poly.pdbx_seq_one_letter_code
_entity_poly.pdbx_strand_id
1 'polypeptide(L)'
;MTYKVDGWTIYVGKNNLQNDKLTFEVAKGNDLWLHTQDITSSHTIILNPENKTIPDKVIQTAAEITAHFSEASGSSKISVFFTPKKHVKKPNKSPLGFVNILAYQTCIVDSNEHTEYLCV
;
A
#
# COMPACT_ATOMS: atom_id res chain seq x y z
N MET A 1 -5.94 -1.59 9.39
CA MET A 1 -6.72 -0.31 9.45
C MET A 1 -7.37 -0.08 8.10
N THR A 2 -8.50 0.60 8.11
CA THR A 2 -9.27 0.88 6.89
C THR A 2 -9.46 2.39 6.74
N TYR A 3 -9.23 2.89 5.54
CA TYR A 3 -9.42 4.30 5.20
C TYR A 3 -10.40 4.41 4.03
N LYS A 4 -11.14 5.51 3.99
CA LYS A 4 -12.01 5.87 2.86
C LYS A 4 -11.56 7.21 2.29
N VAL A 5 -11.21 7.24 1.02
CA VAL A 5 -10.74 8.44 0.32
C VAL A 5 -11.53 8.56 -0.97
N ASP A 6 -12.39 9.58 -1.07
CA ASP A 6 -13.20 9.86 -2.26
C ASP A 6 -13.95 8.61 -2.77
N GLY A 7 -14.49 7.81 -1.85
CA GLY A 7 -15.23 6.59 -2.17
C GLY A 7 -14.36 5.34 -2.36
N TRP A 8 -13.04 5.48 -2.38
CA TRP A 8 -12.12 4.36 -2.48
C TRP A 8 -11.78 3.79 -1.11
N THR A 9 -11.73 2.48 -1.00
CA THR A 9 -11.37 1.78 0.25
C THR A 9 -9.89 1.42 0.22
N ILE A 10 -9.18 1.80 1.28
CA ILE A 10 -7.74 1.55 1.43
C ILE A 10 -7.54 0.73 2.71
N TYR A 11 -6.87 -0.40 2.60
CA TYR A 11 -6.48 -1.23 3.73
C TYR A 11 -5.01 -1.08 4.02
N VAL A 12 -4.64 -1.03 5.31
CA VAL A 12 -3.25 -0.95 5.77
C VAL A 12 -3.01 -2.06 6.79
N GLY A 13 -2.01 -2.90 6.54
CA GLY A 13 -1.60 -3.95 7.47
C GLY A 13 -0.77 -3.38 8.61
N LYS A 14 -0.93 -3.91 9.82
CA LYS A 14 -0.23 -3.43 11.01
C LYS A 14 1.02 -4.23 11.36
N ASN A 15 1.16 -5.42 10.80
CA ASN A 15 2.28 -6.32 11.08
C ASN A 15 2.46 -7.28 9.91
N ASN A 16 3.53 -8.10 9.97
CA ASN A 16 3.86 -9.00 8.86
C ASN A 16 2.74 -9.99 8.53
N LEU A 17 2.03 -10.51 9.54
CA LEU A 17 0.92 -11.42 9.32
C LEU A 17 -0.24 -10.74 8.59
N GLN A 18 -0.62 -9.53 9.01
CA GLN A 18 -1.68 -8.77 8.34
C GLN A 18 -1.25 -8.33 6.94
N ASN A 19 0.00 -7.91 6.76
CA ASN A 19 0.53 -7.54 5.45
C ASN A 19 0.43 -8.71 4.48
N ASP A 20 0.82 -9.90 4.92
CA ASP A 20 0.76 -11.11 4.10
C ASP A 20 -0.68 -11.44 3.72
N LYS A 21 -1.60 -11.40 4.67
CA LYS A 21 -3.02 -11.67 4.43
C LYS A 21 -3.64 -10.65 3.48
N LEU A 22 -3.38 -9.37 3.67
CA LEU A 22 -3.92 -8.34 2.78
C LEU A 22 -3.44 -8.53 1.35
N THR A 23 -2.16 -8.80 1.17
CA THR A 23 -1.56 -8.90 -0.16
C THR A 23 -1.97 -10.18 -0.88
N PHE A 24 -2.00 -11.31 -0.20
CA PHE A 24 -2.15 -12.62 -0.84
C PHE A 24 -3.52 -13.28 -0.64
N GLU A 25 -4.32 -12.83 0.31
CA GLU A 25 -5.65 -13.39 0.56
C GLU A 25 -6.79 -12.41 0.29
N VAL A 26 -6.60 -11.13 0.54
CA VAL A 26 -7.66 -10.11 0.39
C VAL A 26 -7.58 -9.42 -0.96
N ALA A 27 -6.39 -8.93 -1.35
CA ALA A 27 -6.22 -8.18 -2.59
C ALA A 27 -6.45 -9.05 -3.83
N LYS A 28 -7.12 -8.48 -4.83
CA LYS A 28 -7.35 -9.10 -6.14
C LYS A 28 -6.42 -8.46 -7.18
N GLY A 29 -6.34 -9.06 -8.35
CA GLY A 29 -5.35 -8.68 -9.38
C GLY A 29 -5.34 -7.21 -9.77
N ASN A 30 -6.49 -6.53 -9.76
CA ASN A 30 -6.61 -5.13 -10.16
C ASN A 30 -6.49 -4.15 -8.98
N ASP A 31 -6.45 -4.65 -7.74
CA ASP A 31 -6.23 -3.81 -6.57
C ASP A 31 -4.80 -3.27 -6.61
N LEU A 32 -4.60 -2.05 -6.12
CA LEU A 32 -3.28 -1.43 -6.13
C LEU A 32 -2.57 -1.72 -4.82
N TRP A 33 -1.33 -2.21 -4.94
CA TRP A 33 -0.45 -2.51 -3.81
C TRP A 33 0.60 -1.41 -3.68
N LEU A 34 0.86 -0.94 -2.46
CA LEU A 34 1.84 0.11 -2.18
C LEU A 34 2.78 -0.32 -1.05
N HIS A 35 4.04 0.08 -1.17
CA HIS A 35 5.07 -0.15 -0.15
C HIS A 35 6.19 0.88 -0.33
N THR A 36 6.85 1.27 0.76
CA THR A 36 8.01 2.18 0.66
C THR A 36 9.19 1.47 0.01
N GLN A 37 9.98 2.23 -0.75
CA GLN A 37 11.19 1.72 -1.40
C GLN A 37 12.31 1.58 -0.37
N ASP A 38 12.92 0.38 -0.31
CA ASP A 38 14.12 0.10 0.51
C ASP A 38 13.96 0.40 2.01
N ILE A 39 12.73 0.56 2.49
CA ILE A 39 12.44 0.84 3.90
C ILE A 39 11.26 -0.04 4.31
N THR A 40 11.31 -0.56 5.53
CA THR A 40 10.21 -1.36 6.07
C THR A 40 8.98 -0.50 6.27
N SER A 41 7.84 -0.96 5.78
CA SER A 41 6.55 -0.29 5.97
C SER A 41 5.41 -1.30 5.99
N SER A 42 4.21 -0.80 6.28
CA SER A 42 2.98 -1.57 6.07
C SER A 42 2.74 -1.81 4.59
N HIS A 43 2.10 -2.93 4.25
CA HIS A 43 1.50 -3.10 2.93
C HIS A 43 0.19 -2.32 2.90
N THR A 44 -0.03 -1.59 1.84
CA THR A 44 -1.25 -0.80 1.65
C THR A 44 -1.94 -1.28 0.38
N ILE A 45 -3.25 -1.46 0.44
CA ILE A 45 -4.05 -1.95 -0.68
C ILE A 45 -5.18 -0.96 -0.96
N ILE A 46 -5.26 -0.47 -2.20
CA ILE A 46 -6.44 0.27 -2.67
C ILE A 46 -7.32 -0.74 -3.40
N LEU A 47 -8.53 -0.97 -2.89
CA LEU A 47 -9.46 -1.89 -3.53
C LEU A 47 -9.98 -1.31 -4.84
N ASN A 48 -9.99 -2.13 -5.89
CA ASN A 48 -10.46 -1.71 -7.21
C ASN A 48 -11.26 -2.84 -7.88
N PRO A 49 -12.40 -3.23 -7.28
CA PRO A 49 -13.16 -4.39 -7.76
C PRO A 49 -13.75 -4.19 -9.15
N GLU A 50 -13.98 -2.95 -9.57
CA GLU A 50 -14.56 -2.65 -10.88
C GLU A 50 -13.51 -2.32 -11.94
N ASN A 51 -12.23 -2.45 -11.62
CA ASN A 51 -11.10 -2.17 -12.51
C ASN A 51 -11.20 -0.77 -13.15
N LYS A 52 -11.47 0.23 -12.32
CA LYS A 52 -11.53 1.63 -12.74
C LYS A 52 -10.16 2.27 -12.68
N THR A 53 -9.99 3.41 -13.35
CA THR A 53 -8.78 4.22 -13.19
C THR A 53 -8.79 4.85 -11.80
N ILE A 54 -7.74 4.59 -11.01
CA ILE A 54 -7.62 5.15 -9.66
C ILE A 54 -7.11 6.59 -9.79
N PRO A 55 -7.82 7.59 -9.22
CA PRO A 55 -7.36 8.98 -9.30
C PRO A 55 -5.99 9.18 -8.66
N ASP A 56 -5.18 10.06 -9.23
CA ASP A 56 -3.84 10.36 -8.71
C ASP A 56 -3.88 10.82 -7.26
N LYS A 57 -4.89 11.60 -6.87
CA LYS A 57 -5.07 12.03 -5.49
C LYS A 57 -5.20 10.86 -4.53
N VAL A 58 -5.93 9.82 -4.93
CA VAL A 58 -6.14 8.63 -4.09
C VAL A 58 -4.84 7.85 -3.95
N ILE A 59 -4.10 7.69 -5.04
CA ILE A 59 -2.79 7.03 -5.01
C ILE A 59 -1.82 7.81 -4.12
N GLN A 60 -1.77 9.14 -4.28
CA GLN A 60 -0.89 9.99 -3.47
C GLN A 60 -1.25 9.90 -1.98
N THR A 61 -2.53 9.97 -1.64
CA THR A 61 -2.98 9.86 -0.25
C THR A 61 -2.61 8.50 0.33
N ALA A 62 -2.82 7.42 -0.42
CA ALA A 62 -2.44 6.08 0.02
C ALA A 62 -0.93 5.96 0.20
N ALA A 63 -0.14 6.57 -0.67
CA ALA A 63 1.32 6.59 -0.55
C ALA A 63 1.77 7.36 0.69
N GLU A 64 1.15 8.49 0.99
CA GLU A 64 1.44 9.26 2.22
C GLU A 64 1.11 8.45 3.47
N ILE A 65 -0.01 7.73 3.46
CA ILE A 65 -0.38 6.83 4.56
C ILE A 65 0.66 5.71 4.71
N THR A 66 1.08 5.11 3.60
CA THR A 66 2.11 4.07 3.61
C THR A 66 3.41 4.58 4.21
N ALA A 67 3.83 5.78 3.82
CA ALA A 67 5.04 6.42 4.35
C ALA A 67 4.90 6.71 5.85
N HIS A 68 3.72 7.09 6.31
CA HIS A 68 3.46 7.33 7.73
C HIS A 68 3.67 6.04 8.55
N PHE A 69 3.29 4.89 8.03
CA PHE A 69 3.45 3.59 8.70
C PHE A 69 4.75 2.89 8.30
N SER A 70 5.80 3.65 7.99
CA SER A 70 7.12 3.13 7.65
C SER A 70 8.14 3.53 8.71
N GLU A 71 9.32 2.91 8.64
CA GLU A 71 10.45 3.29 9.49
C GLU A 71 10.97 4.70 9.19
N ALA A 72 10.58 5.28 8.05
CA ALA A 72 10.92 6.66 7.67
C ALA A 72 9.84 7.67 8.06
N SER A 73 8.87 7.27 8.90
CA SER A 73 7.80 8.17 9.35
C SER A 73 8.38 9.48 9.92
N GLY A 74 7.77 10.60 9.54
CA GLY A 74 8.28 11.92 9.92
C GLY A 74 9.28 12.52 8.95
N SER A 75 9.76 11.75 7.99
CA SER A 75 10.69 12.22 6.95
C SER A 75 9.93 12.80 5.76
N SER A 76 10.65 13.56 4.93
CA SER A 76 10.13 14.04 3.65
C SER A 76 10.78 13.28 2.50
N LYS A 77 10.17 13.37 1.29
CA LYS A 77 10.69 12.79 0.05
C LYS A 77 10.90 11.27 0.16
N ILE A 78 9.88 10.59 0.69
CA ILE A 78 9.89 9.13 0.79
C ILE A 78 9.39 8.56 -0.53
N SER A 79 10.17 7.65 -1.13
CA SER A 79 9.76 6.94 -2.33
C SER A 79 8.83 5.78 -1.97
N VAL A 80 7.68 5.70 -2.63
CA VAL A 80 6.69 4.64 -2.43
C VAL A 80 6.45 3.93 -3.75
N PHE A 81 6.62 2.60 -3.76
CA PHE A 81 6.26 1.76 -4.91
C PHE A 81 4.75 1.58 -4.96
N PHE A 82 4.19 1.57 -6.15
CA PHE A 82 2.81 1.12 -6.34
C PHE A 82 2.68 0.33 -7.63
N THR A 83 1.87 -0.71 -7.59
CA THR A 83 1.67 -1.61 -8.72
C THR A 83 0.38 -2.41 -8.52
N PRO A 84 -0.31 -2.83 -9.59
CA PRO A 84 -1.42 -3.77 -9.43
C PRO A 84 -0.94 -5.04 -8.69
N LYS A 85 -1.78 -5.58 -7.83
CA LYS A 85 -1.45 -6.78 -7.04
C LYS A 85 -1.00 -7.96 -7.90
N LYS A 86 -1.48 -8.06 -9.14
CA LYS A 86 -1.09 -9.13 -10.06
C LYS A 86 0.41 -9.19 -10.34
N HIS A 87 1.15 -8.09 -10.11
CA HIS A 87 2.60 -8.03 -10.26
C HIS A 87 3.35 -8.33 -8.96
N VAL A 88 2.64 -8.61 -7.87
CA VAL A 88 3.24 -8.90 -6.57
C VAL A 88 3.16 -10.40 -6.33
N LYS A 89 4.31 -11.05 -6.13
CA LYS A 89 4.41 -12.49 -5.94
C LYS A 89 5.04 -12.81 -4.60
N LYS A 90 4.62 -13.92 -4.00
CA LYS A 90 5.21 -14.39 -2.75
C LYS A 90 6.41 -15.29 -3.08
N PRO A 91 7.63 -14.95 -2.61
CA PRO A 91 8.78 -15.83 -2.81
C PRO A 91 8.59 -17.16 -2.09
N ASN A 92 9.12 -18.25 -2.67
CA ASN A 92 9.05 -19.57 -2.04
C ASN A 92 9.81 -19.57 -0.71
N LYS A 93 9.17 -20.14 0.34
CA LYS A 93 9.80 -20.32 1.66
C LYS A 93 10.29 -19.01 2.27
N SER A 94 9.67 -17.90 1.93
CA SER A 94 10.04 -16.60 2.48
C SER A 94 9.28 -16.33 3.78
N PRO A 95 9.83 -15.47 4.66
CA PRO A 95 9.09 -14.97 5.82
C PRO A 95 7.81 -14.24 5.41
N LEU A 96 6.88 -14.12 6.37
CA LEU A 96 5.65 -13.34 6.15
C LEU A 96 5.98 -11.89 5.79
N GLY A 97 5.23 -11.32 4.88
CA GLY A 97 5.39 -9.94 4.45
C GLY A 97 6.42 -9.72 3.35
N PHE A 98 7.22 -10.74 2.99
CA PHE A 98 8.19 -10.64 1.90
C PHE A 98 7.50 -10.83 0.55
N VAL A 99 7.88 -10.01 -0.43
CA VAL A 99 7.28 -10.05 -1.78
C VAL A 99 8.35 -9.89 -2.86
N ASN A 100 8.06 -10.43 -4.05
CA ASN A 100 8.76 -10.09 -5.30
C ASN A 100 7.84 -9.23 -6.14
N ILE A 101 8.35 -8.15 -6.70
CA ILE A 101 7.59 -7.22 -7.54
C ILE A 101 8.11 -7.34 -8.97
N LEU A 102 7.21 -7.69 -9.92
CA LEU A 102 7.58 -7.88 -11.33
C LEU A 102 7.71 -6.55 -12.08
N ALA A 103 6.87 -5.58 -11.72
CA ALA A 103 6.86 -4.25 -12.32
C ALA A 103 6.23 -3.30 -11.31
N TYR A 104 6.65 -2.02 -11.34
CA TYR A 104 6.12 -1.03 -10.40
C TYR A 104 6.32 0.38 -10.92
N GLN A 105 5.57 1.31 -10.36
CA GLN A 105 5.79 2.74 -10.49
C GLN A 105 6.17 3.29 -9.12
N THR A 106 6.75 4.49 -9.10
CA THR A 106 7.19 5.13 -7.86
C THR A 106 6.61 6.52 -7.77
N CYS A 107 6.14 6.89 -6.59
CA CYS A 107 5.86 8.29 -6.28
C CYS A 107 6.65 8.72 -5.04
N ILE A 108 6.94 10.02 -4.96
CA ILE A 108 7.70 10.57 -3.84
C ILE A 108 6.74 11.43 -3.02
N VAL A 109 6.65 11.13 -1.73
CA VAL A 109 5.68 11.78 -0.84
C VAL A 109 6.36 12.15 0.48
N ASP A 110 5.70 13.04 1.23
CA ASP A 110 6.03 13.29 2.63
C ASP A 110 5.15 12.40 3.49
N SER A 111 5.68 11.98 4.63
CA SER A 111 4.90 11.23 5.62
C SER A 111 3.75 12.09 6.14
N ASN A 112 2.53 11.56 6.14
CA ASN A 112 1.34 12.30 6.59
C ASN A 112 0.34 11.34 7.22
N GLU A 113 -0.24 11.75 8.36
CA GLU A 113 -1.16 10.94 9.14
C GLU A 113 -2.61 11.17 8.73
N HIS A 114 -3.13 10.93 7.69
CA HIS A 114 -4.48 11.22 7.19
C HIS A 114 -5.62 10.65 8.05
N THR A 115 -5.70 11.05 9.32
CA THR A 115 -6.74 10.54 10.24
C THR A 115 -8.15 10.91 9.81
N GLU A 116 -8.32 11.99 9.03
CA GLU A 116 -9.63 12.40 8.50
C GLU A 116 -10.26 11.36 7.57
N TYR A 117 -9.47 10.43 7.03
CA TYR A 117 -9.97 9.35 6.15
C TYR A 117 -10.12 8.02 6.87
N LEU A 118 -9.71 7.94 8.14
CA LEU A 118 -9.71 6.68 8.88
C LEU A 118 -11.13 6.24 9.21
N CYS A 119 -11.46 5.01 8.85
CA CYS A 119 -12.71 4.35 9.25
C CYS A 119 -12.49 3.58 10.54
N VAL A 120 -13.32 3.89 11.54
CA VAL A 120 -13.19 3.27 12.86
C VAL A 120 -14.04 2.01 12.94
#